data_95495db8c7f94497667cbd0a19ac3e9b
#
_entry.id   95495db8c7f94497667cbd0a19ac3e9b
#
_cell.length_a   1.000
_cell.length_b   1.000
_cell.length_c   1.000
_cell.angle_alpha   90.00
_cell.angle_beta   90.00
_cell.angle_gamma   90.00
#
_symmetry.space_group_name_H-M   'P 1'
#
loop_
_entity.id
_entity.type
_entity.pdbx_description
1 polymer ?
#
loop_
_entity_poly.entity_id
_entity_poly.type
_entity_poly.pdbx_seq_one_letter_code
_entity_poly.pdbx_strand_id
1 'polypeptide(L)'
;DPMLREGEVSKFVKMPFEPTPAENFEFDPDTGLITAYVGTDVDVVVPREINGVTVVGFKNYNAFDACHDYTDSSVTSDRTEWVRLRTLVLPETIKELPGMMLAYCQQLETFVCYAPLESTGGNQFMLCRSLNNVIFVNGVREIDNYAFDSAGPLGNLYFGEHLIRIGQQAFNFADLSSFVADAERVEYGAFTECKNLTSLHFTSKMKDFGENCIINCPNLAEICFDGCDLTASPMGLMMNVAPKLTVRVPEDMSEENIKHAQNCQSWSENRSEVTVITEPCAHAQPTLPDLPALLPTLKLDASVETAAPAQPGTLVAAEPEVAPEPT
;
A
#
# COMPACT_ATOMS: atom_id res chain seq x y z
N ASP A 1 -19.42 7.38 6.00
CA ASP A 1 -18.04 7.12 5.59
C ASP A 1 -17.81 5.59 5.53
N PRO A 2 -17.48 4.99 4.39
CA PRO A 2 -17.33 3.54 4.25
C PRO A 2 -16.18 2.96 5.08
N MET A 3 -15.26 3.81 5.55
CA MET A 3 -14.12 3.43 6.39
C MET A 3 -14.45 3.37 7.89
N LEU A 4 -15.63 3.85 8.31
CA LEU A 4 -16.04 3.90 9.72
C LEU A 4 -17.11 2.85 10.01
N ARG A 5 -16.92 2.08 11.10
CA ARG A 5 -18.05 1.36 11.72
C ARG A 5 -19.00 2.37 12.37
N GLU A 6 -20.31 2.12 12.33
CA GLU A 6 -21.29 2.97 13.01
C GLU A 6 -20.86 3.20 14.48
N GLY A 7 -20.58 4.47 14.81
CA GLY A 7 -20.17 4.90 16.16
C GLY A 7 -18.69 5.29 16.32
N GLU A 8 -17.81 5.04 15.37
CA GLU A 8 -16.43 5.52 15.41
C GLU A 8 -16.32 6.90 14.75
N VAL A 9 -16.13 7.93 15.54
CA VAL A 9 -15.67 9.25 15.06
C VAL A 9 -14.15 9.16 14.90
N SER A 10 -13.69 8.62 13.78
CA SER A 10 -12.27 8.64 13.48
C SER A 10 -11.85 10.09 13.25
N LYS A 11 -10.87 10.56 14.02
CA LYS A 11 -10.20 11.82 13.75
C LYS A 11 -9.19 11.57 12.64
N PHE A 12 -9.59 11.73 11.40
CA PHE A 12 -8.65 11.68 10.29
C PHE A 12 -7.52 12.68 10.50
N VAL A 13 -6.31 12.20 10.26
CA VAL A 13 -5.12 13.05 10.26
C VAL A 13 -5.22 13.98 9.06
N LYS A 14 -5.16 15.29 9.32
CA LYS A 14 -5.17 16.30 8.25
C LYS A 14 -3.76 16.48 7.70
N MET A 15 -3.67 16.75 6.41
CA MET A 15 -2.41 17.05 5.74
C MET A 15 -1.80 18.35 6.31
N PRO A 16 -0.57 18.33 6.86
CA PRO A 16 0.00 19.49 7.53
C PRO A 16 0.92 20.34 6.65
N PHE A 17 0.98 20.11 5.35
CA PHE A 17 1.91 20.78 4.44
C PHE A 17 1.27 21.96 3.71
N GLU A 18 2.08 23.02 3.45
CA GLU A 18 1.67 24.13 2.58
C GLU A 18 1.38 23.60 1.17
N PRO A 19 0.22 23.94 0.56
CA PRO A 19 -0.11 23.46 -0.76
C PRO A 19 0.71 24.14 -1.85
N THR A 20 0.94 23.41 -2.94
CA THR A 20 1.43 23.98 -4.19
C THR A 20 0.44 25.04 -4.71
N PRO A 21 0.91 26.18 -5.26
CA PRO A 21 0.04 27.25 -5.73
C PRO A 21 -1.05 26.77 -6.71
N ALA A 22 -2.26 27.30 -6.54
CA ALA A 22 -3.45 26.87 -7.28
C ALA A 22 -3.32 27.03 -8.80
N GLU A 23 -2.57 28.03 -9.28
CA GLU A 23 -2.27 28.27 -10.69
C GLU A 23 -1.47 27.14 -11.36
N ASN A 24 -0.88 26.24 -10.59
CA ASN A 24 -0.20 25.06 -11.11
C ASN A 24 -1.15 23.91 -11.46
N PHE A 25 -2.46 24.11 -11.26
CA PHE A 25 -3.48 23.11 -11.54
C PHE A 25 -4.57 23.66 -12.45
N GLU A 26 -4.90 22.94 -13.51
CA GLU A 26 -6.17 23.11 -14.19
C GLU A 26 -7.27 22.44 -13.38
N PHE A 27 -8.34 23.15 -13.11
CA PHE A 27 -9.39 22.75 -12.17
C PHE A 27 -10.78 23.05 -12.70
N ASP A 28 -11.68 22.09 -12.57
CA ASP A 28 -13.08 22.24 -12.91
C ASP A 28 -13.90 22.57 -11.63
N PRO A 29 -14.33 23.82 -11.43
CA PRO A 29 -15.03 24.22 -10.23
C PRO A 29 -16.44 23.63 -10.11
N ASP A 30 -17.06 23.18 -11.19
CA ASP A 30 -18.39 22.59 -11.18
C ASP A 30 -18.37 21.16 -10.61
N THR A 31 -17.26 20.45 -10.81
CA THR A 31 -17.07 19.07 -10.35
C THR A 31 -16.14 18.94 -9.14
N GLY A 32 -15.32 19.94 -8.86
CA GLY A 32 -14.28 19.87 -7.83
C GLY A 32 -13.08 18.98 -8.23
N LEU A 33 -12.89 18.74 -9.53
CA LEU A 33 -11.85 17.85 -10.04
C LEU A 33 -10.68 18.61 -10.65
N ILE A 34 -9.46 18.18 -10.33
CA ILE A 34 -8.25 18.59 -11.07
C ILE A 34 -8.25 17.88 -12.41
N THR A 35 -8.06 18.66 -13.49
CA THR A 35 -8.02 18.14 -14.86
C THR A 35 -6.59 17.94 -15.35
N ALA A 36 -5.65 18.79 -14.91
CA ALA A 36 -4.22 18.63 -15.19
C ALA A 36 -3.35 19.34 -14.16
N TYR A 37 -2.17 18.79 -13.91
CA TYR A 37 -1.04 19.48 -13.30
C TYR A 37 -0.22 20.16 -14.41
N VAL A 38 -0.10 21.49 -14.35
CA VAL A 38 0.58 22.31 -15.35
C VAL A 38 1.80 23.05 -14.79
N GLY A 39 2.13 22.82 -13.52
CA GLY A 39 3.30 23.37 -12.86
C GLY A 39 4.60 22.68 -13.25
N THR A 40 5.71 23.17 -12.70
CA THR A 40 7.07 22.63 -12.91
C THR A 40 7.72 22.15 -11.61
N ASP A 41 7.00 22.24 -10.47
CA ASP A 41 7.54 21.79 -9.21
C ASP A 41 7.72 20.27 -9.21
N VAL A 42 8.80 19.82 -8.61
CA VAL A 42 9.11 18.38 -8.47
C VAL A 42 8.50 17.78 -7.20
N ASP A 43 8.22 18.62 -6.21
CA ASP A 43 7.54 18.26 -4.97
C ASP A 43 6.18 18.96 -4.97
N VAL A 44 5.11 18.19 -5.13
CA VAL A 44 3.75 18.70 -5.30
C VAL A 44 2.87 18.32 -4.12
N VAL A 45 2.24 19.32 -3.52
CA VAL A 45 1.22 19.17 -2.47
C VAL A 45 -0.10 19.65 -3.03
N VAL A 46 -1.02 18.74 -3.29
CA VAL A 46 -2.34 19.07 -3.86
C VAL A 46 -3.13 19.89 -2.84
N PRO A 47 -3.68 21.07 -3.22
CA PRO A 47 -4.48 21.89 -2.32
C PRO A 47 -5.80 21.23 -1.95
N ARG A 48 -6.32 21.50 -0.74
CA ARG A 48 -7.66 21.07 -0.31
C ARG A 48 -8.78 21.75 -1.07
N GLU A 49 -8.51 22.99 -1.48
CA GLU A 49 -9.46 23.82 -2.24
C GLU A 49 -8.74 24.72 -3.23
N ILE A 50 -9.41 25.03 -4.33
CA ILE A 50 -8.98 25.98 -5.36
C ILE A 50 -10.11 27.00 -5.53
N ASN A 51 -9.82 28.29 -5.34
CA ASN A 51 -10.79 29.39 -5.44
C ASN A 51 -12.07 29.19 -4.58
N GLY A 52 -11.91 28.59 -3.38
CA GLY A 52 -13.01 28.33 -2.46
C GLY A 52 -13.87 27.11 -2.79
N VAL A 53 -13.47 26.31 -3.80
CA VAL A 53 -14.12 25.04 -4.14
C VAL A 53 -13.23 23.88 -3.70
N THR A 54 -13.80 22.94 -2.95
CA THR A 54 -13.06 21.75 -2.45
C THR A 54 -12.56 20.89 -3.59
N VAL A 55 -11.30 20.52 -3.55
CA VAL A 55 -10.69 19.52 -4.44
C VAL A 55 -11.08 18.13 -3.94
N VAL A 56 -11.84 17.39 -4.75
CA VAL A 56 -12.36 16.08 -4.37
C VAL A 56 -11.77 14.91 -5.17
N GLY A 57 -10.91 15.18 -6.15
CA GLY A 57 -10.28 14.15 -6.96
C GLY A 57 -9.68 14.67 -8.25
N PHE A 58 -9.52 13.76 -9.19
CA PHE A 58 -8.91 13.99 -10.49
C PHE A 58 -9.86 13.52 -11.59
N LYS A 59 -9.92 14.25 -12.71
CA LYS A 59 -10.87 13.95 -13.79
C LYS A 59 -10.62 12.58 -14.45
N ASN A 60 -9.36 12.25 -14.64
CA ASN A 60 -8.94 10.97 -15.25
C ASN A 60 -7.43 10.73 -15.02
N TYR A 61 -6.89 9.66 -15.63
CA TYR A 61 -5.48 9.30 -15.53
C TYR A 61 -4.51 10.33 -16.13
N ASN A 62 -4.97 11.26 -16.96
CA ASN A 62 -4.10 12.29 -17.56
C ASN A 62 -3.82 13.49 -16.64
N ALA A 63 -4.36 13.51 -15.43
CA ALA A 63 -4.16 14.64 -14.50
C ALA A 63 -2.68 14.94 -14.22
N PHE A 64 -1.81 13.93 -14.28
CA PHE A 64 -0.36 14.07 -14.18
C PHE A 64 0.39 13.63 -15.45
N ASP A 65 -0.24 13.70 -16.62
CA ASP A 65 0.35 13.29 -17.90
C ASP A 65 1.69 14.02 -18.20
N ALA A 66 1.85 15.26 -17.74
CA ALA A 66 3.12 15.98 -17.82
C ALA A 66 4.27 15.31 -17.04
N CYS A 67 3.97 14.41 -16.11
CA CYS A 67 4.95 13.69 -15.28
C CYS A 67 5.24 12.27 -15.79
N HIS A 68 4.51 11.79 -16.80
CA HIS A 68 4.70 10.45 -17.36
C HIS A 68 5.92 10.40 -18.27
N ASP A 69 6.93 9.62 -17.89
CA ASP A 69 8.14 9.38 -18.70
C ASP A 69 7.99 8.06 -19.46
N TYR A 70 7.69 8.15 -20.75
CA TYR A 70 7.52 7.02 -21.65
C TYR A 70 8.81 6.57 -22.37
N THR A 71 9.98 7.09 -21.99
CA THR A 71 11.24 6.80 -22.70
C THR A 71 11.60 5.32 -22.73
N ASP A 72 11.11 4.55 -21.78
CA ASP A 72 11.38 3.10 -21.65
C ASP A 72 10.16 2.24 -22.04
N SER A 73 9.17 2.82 -22.68
CA SER A 73 7.98 2.12 -23.13
C SER A 73 7.91 2.09 -24.67
N SER A 74 7.11 1.16 -25.21
CA SER A 74 6.77 1.17 -26.64
C SER A 74 5.82 2.34 -27.03
N VAL A 75 5.42 3.14 -26.06
CA VAL A 75 4.60 4.32 -26.28
C VAL A 75 5.50 5.46 -26.76
N THR A 76 5.35 5.87 -27.99
CA THR A 76 6.05 7.06 -28.53
C THR A 76 5.30 8.30 -28.10
N SER A 77 5.95 9.15 -27.29
CA SER A 77 5.44 10.47 -26.94
C SER A 77 6.27 11.53 -27.67
N ASP A 78 5.60 12.52 -28.24
CA ASP A 78 6.25 13.67 -28.89
C ASP A 78 6.79 14.69 -27.87
N ARG A 79 6.65 14.41 -26.56
CA ARG A 79 7.12 15.29 -25.49
C ARG A 79 8.61 15.16 -25.29
N THR A 80 9.31 16.27 -25.29
CA THR A 80 10.76 16.37 -25.03
C THR A 80 11.08 16.85 -23.63
N GLU A 81 10.06 17.35 -22.89
CA GLU A 81 10.21 17.89 -21.54
C GLU A 81 9.17 17.26 -20.62
N TRP A 82 9.66 16.65 -19.55
CA TRP A 82 8.87 15.98 -18.50
C TRP A 82 9.04 16.71 -17.18
N VAL A 83 7.95 16.87 -16.45
CA VAL A 83 8.05 17.25 -15.03
C VAL A 83 8.56 16.05 -14.25
N ARG A 84 9.74 16.16 -13.68
CA ARG A 84 10.35 15.10 -12.87
C ARG A 84 9.73 15.08 -11.48
N LEU A 85 8.46 14.69 -11.40
CA LEU A 85 7.74 14.58 -10.14
C LEU A 85 8.49 13.64 -9.19
N ARG A 86 8.95 14.17 -8.06
CA ARG A 86 9.68 13.43 -7.03
C ARG A 86 8.78 13.09 -5.85
N THR A 87 7.96 14.05 -5.44
CA THR A 87 7.05 13.89 -4.30
C THR A 87 5.65 14.33 -4.68
N LEU A 88 4.65 13.49 -4.33
CA LEU A 88 3.25 13.87 -4.42
C LEU A 88 2.56 13.65 -3.08
N VAL A 89 1.94 14.71 -2.56
CA VAL A 89 1.12 14.64 -1.34
C VAL A 89 -0.32 15.01 -1.68
N LEU A 90 -1.26 14.14 -1.30
CA LEU A 90 -2.69 14.32 -1.52
C LEU A 90 -3.42 14.62 -0.21
N PRO A 91 -4.35 15.60 -0.20
CA PRO A 91 -5.11 15.97 0.98
C PRO A 91 -6.20 14.94 1.32
N GLU A 92 -6.75 15.06 2.52
CA GLU A 92 -7.83 14.22 3.03
C GLU A 92 -9.18 14.40 2.30
N THR A 93 -9.30 15.40 1.44
CA THR A 93 -10.53 15.71 0.69
C THR A 93 -10.73 14.85 -0.56
N ILE A 94 -9.69 14.15 -1.02
CA ILE A 94 -9.74 13.28 -2.19
C ILE A 94 -10.65 12.08 -1.89
N LYS A 95 -11.53 11.74 -2.83
CA LYS A 95 -12.51 10.64 -2.69
C LYS A 95 -12.06 9.36 -3.38
N GLU A 96 -11.36 9.49 -4.51
CA GLU A 96 -10.89 8.37 -5.31
C GLU A 96 -9.67 8.75 -6.15
N LEU A 97 -8.90 7.76 -6.57
CA LEU A 97 -7.79 7.90 -7.50
C LEU A 97 -8.14 7.20 -8.81
N PRO A 98 -8.09 7.89 -9.96
CA PRO A 98 -8.17 7.23 -11.26
C PRO A 98 -7.03 6.23 -11.41
N GLY A 99 -7.32 5.03 -11.91
CA GLY A 99 -6.26 4.08 -12.24
C GLY A 99 -5.26 4.68 -13.23
N MET A 100 -4.01 4.25 -13.18
CA MET A 100 -2.89 4.68 -14.05
C MET A 100 -2.48 6.16 -13.90
N MET A 101 -3.03 6.93 -12.97
CA MET A 101 -2.77 8.38 -12.87
C MET A 101 -1.28 8.71 -12.67
N LEU A 102 -0.55 7.85 -11.99
CA LEU A 102 0.89 8.00 -11.73
C LEU A 102 1.74 6.94 -12.44
N ALA A 103 1.13 6.13 -13.33
CA ALA A 103 1.89 5.18 -14.12
C ALA A 103 2.99 5.91 -14.93
N TYR A 104 4.17 5.28 -15.07
CA TYR A 104 5.33 5.87 -15.76
C TYR A 104 5.94 7.12 -15.12
N CYS A 105 5.52 7.55 -13.93
CA CYS A 105 6.22 8.60 -13.17
C CYS A 105 7.55 8.05 -12.63
N GLN A 106 8.52 7.82 -13.52
CA GLN A 106 9.75 7.07 -13.21
C GLN A 106 10.63 7.76 -12.15
N GLN A 107 10.48 9.07 -11.95
CA GLN A 107 11.23 9.85 -10.96
C GLN A 107 10.48 10.02 -9.63
N LEU A 108 9.26 9.49 -9.51
CA LEU A 108 8.48 9.57 -8.28
C LEU A 108 9.15 8.71 -7.20
N GLU A 109 9.61 9.35 -6.13
CA GLU A 109 10.26 8.73 -4.97
C GLU A 109 9.31 8.55 -3.79
N THR A 110 8.38 9.50 -3.62
CA THR A 110 7.50 9.53 -2.45
C THR A 110 6.07 9.91 -2.83
N PHE A 111 5.14 9.06 -2.42
CA PHE A 111 3.70 9.30 -2.50
C PHE A 111 3.11 9.24 -1.10
N VAL A 112 2.38 10.29 -0.70
CA VAL A 112 1.65 10.36 0.57
C VAL A 112 0.21 10.76 0.32
N CYS A 113 -0.74 9.98 0.80
CA CYS A 113 -2.16 10.26 0.69
C CYS A 113 -2.81 10.35 2.07
N TYR A 114 -3.40 11.51 2.36
CA TYR A 114 -4.16 11.72 3.59
C TYR A 114 -5.63 11.35 3.45
N ALA A 115 -6.12 11.06 2.25
CA ALA A 115 -7.49 10.61 2.05
C ALA A 115 -7.67 9.15 2.51
N PRO A 116 -8.76 8.83 3.22
CA PRO A 116 -9.18 7.46 3.42
C PRO A 116 -9.79 6.94 2.11
N LEU A 117 -9.15 5.96 1.47
CA LEU A 117 -9.55 5.50 0.15
C LEU A 117 -10.05 4.05 0.15
N GLU A 118 -11.01 3.75 -0.73
CA GLU A 118 -11.41 2.36 -0.99
C GLU A 118 -10.32 1.61 -1.77
N SER A 119 -9.67 2.24 -2.75
CA SER A 119 -8.68 1.60 -3.62
C SER A 119 -7.51 2.51 -3.94
N THR A 120 -6.34 1.90 -4.16
CA THR A 120 -5.18 2.60 -4.73
C THR A 120 -5.39 3.03 -6.18
N GLY A 121 -6.35 2.43 -6.87
CA GLY A 121 -6.48 2.48 -8.33
C GLY A 121 -5.60 1.44 -9.03
N GLY A 122 -6.14 0.80 -10.08
CA GLY A 122 -5.41 -0.19 -10.87
C GLY A 122 -4.23 0.42 -11.63
N ASN A 123 -3.11 -0.29 -11.73
CA ASN A 123 -1.85 0.15 -12.38
C ASN A 123 -1.33 1.51 -11.88
N GLN A 124 -1.69 1.92 -10.68
CA GLN A 124 -1.47 3.29 -10.18
C GLN A 124 -0.02 3.73 -10.23
N PHE A 125 0.90 2.86 -9.80
CA PHE A 125 2.34 3.13 -9.74
C PHE A 125 3.12 2.25 -10.71
N MET A 126 2.48 1.80 -11.79
CA MET A 126 3.16 0.98 -12.80
C MET A 126 4.36 1.72 -13.37
N LEU A 127 5.54 1.05 -13.37
CA LEU A 127 6.80 1.62 -13.87
C LEU A 127 7.31 2.86 -13.11
N CYS A 128 6.87 3.11 -11.88
CA CYS A 128 7.46 4.11 -10.99
C CYS A 128 8.77 3.57 -10.40
N ARG A 129 9.84 3.59 -11.18
CA ARG A 129 11.11 2.88 -10.87
C ARG A 129 11.96 3.50 -9.77
N SER A 130 11.64 4.70 -9.31
CA SER A 130 12.30 5.35 -8.17
C SER A 130 11.44 5.34 -6.90
N LEU A 131 10.24 4.74 -6.93
CA LEU A 131 9.26 4.82 -5.86
C LEU A 131 9.73 4.04 -4.63
N ASN A 132 10.06 4.77 -3.57
CA ASN A 132 10.55 4.20 -2.32
C ASN A 132 9.56 4.30 -1.17
N ASN A 133 8.75 5.36 -1.13
CA ASN A 133 7.83 5.62 -0.03
C ASN A 133 6.40 5.72 -0.55
N VAL A 134 5.49 4.86 -0.04
CA VAL A 134 4.06 4.91 -0.35
C VAL A 134 3.27 4.84 0.95
N ILE A 135 2.64 5.95 1.32
CA ILE A 135 2.03 6.13 2.64
C ILE A 135 0.57 6.56 2.49
N PHE A 136 -0.36 5.72 2.90
CA PHE A 136 -1.78 6.05 3.03
C PHE A 136 -2.08 6.34 4.50
N VAL A 137 -2.00 7.61 4.90
CA VAL A 137 -2.03 8.06 6.31
C VAL A 137 -3.31 7.64 7.02
N ASN A 138 -4.46 7.85 6.39
CA ASN A 138 -5.77 7.45 6.91
C ASN A 138 -6.25 6.11 6.34
N GLY A 139 -5.34 5.37 5.70
CA GLY A 139 -5.56 4.01 5.22
C GLY A 139 -6.18 3.91 3.82
N VAL A 140 -6.07 2.71 3.26
CA VAL A 140 -6.71 2.28 2.02
C VAL A 140 -7.21 0.85 2.22
N ARG A 141 -8.38 0.50 1.63
CA ARG A 141 -8.96 -0.83 1.80
C ARG A 141 -8.41 -1.86 0.80
N GLU A 142 -8.08 -1.41 -0.41
CA GLU A 142 -7.62 -2.30 -1.47
C GLU A 142 -6.36 -1.77 -2.15
N ILE A 143 -5.35 -2.61 -2.23
CA ILE A 143 -4.28 -2.48 -3.22
C ILE A 143 -4.83 -3.12 -4.48
N ASP A 144 -5.08 -2.33 -5.52
CA ASP A 144 -5.75 -2.81 -6.72
C ASP A 144 -4.82 -3.61 -7.64
N ASN A 145 -5.39 -4.18 -8.71
CA ASN A 145 -4.66 -5.02 -9.65
C ASN A 145 -3.52 -4.23 -10.32
N TYR A 146 -2.34 -4.85 -10.40
CA TYR A 146 -1.13 -4.28 -11.00
C TYR A 146 -0.70 -2.93 -10.39
N ALA A 147 -1.16 -2.57 -9.18
CA ALA A 147 -0.93 -1.24 -8.60
C ALA A 147 0.55 -0.86 -8.54
N PHE A 148 1.45 -1.82 -8.31
CA PHE A 148 2.90 -1.64 -8.20
C PHE A 148 3.68 -2.45 -9.25
N ASP A 149 3.09 -2.68 -10.43
CA ASP A 149 3.79 -3.43 -11.48
C ASP A 149 5.08 -2.71 -11.90
N SER A 150 6.20 -3.42 -11.78
CA SER A 150 7.54 -2.89 -12.11
C SER A 150 7.92 -1.62 -11.33
N ALA A 151 7.35 -1.41 -10.15
CA ALA A 151 7.66 -0.29 -9.25
C ALA A 151 8.78 -0.65 -8.25
N GLY A 152 9.43 0.35 -7.68
CA GLY A 152 10.42 0.22 -6.61
C GLY A 152 11.59 1.19 -6.72
N PRO A 153 12.48 1.17 -5.72
CA PRO A 153 12.65 0.23 -4.60
C PRO A 153 11.68 0.49 -3.43
N LEU A 154 10.66 -0.30 -3.28
CA LEU A 154 9.57 -0.11 -2.30
C LEU A 154 10.05 -0.34 -0.84
N GLY A 155 10.73 0.66 -0.27
CA GLY A 155 11.37 0.57 1.05
C GLY A 155 10.44 0.85 2.22
N ASN A 156 9.52 1.82 2.09
CA ASN A 156 8.58 2.22 3.12
C ASN A 156 7.15 2.17 2.59
N LEU A 157 6.41 1.14 2.98
CA LEU A 157 5.02 0.94 2.60
C LEU A 157 4.13 0.98 3.84
N TYR A 158 3.13 1.87 3.84
CA TYR A 158 2.13 1.95 4.88
C TYR A 158 0.74 2.16 4.26
N PHE A 159 -0.15 1.21 4.48
CA PHE A 159 -1.50 1.19 3.92
C PHE A 159 -2.59 1.42 4.98
N GLY A 160 -2.20 1.72 6.23
CA GLY A 160 -3.13 1.84 7.35
C GLY A 160 -3.57 0.48 7.89
N GLU A 161 -4.57 0.51 8.79
CA GLU A 161 -5.03 -0.69 9.52
C GLU A 161 -6.22 -1.41 8.87
N HIS A 162 -6.76 -0.84 7.77
CA HIS A 162 -8.02 -1.27 7.17
C HIS A 162 -7.86 -2.01 5.83
N LEU A 163 -6.64 -2.42 5.47
CA LEU A 163 -6.40 -3.15 4.24
C LEU A 163 -7.13 -4.50 4.27
N ILE A 164 -7.92 -4.76 3.25
CA ILE A 164 -8.69 -6.00 3.11
C ILE A 164 -8.26 -6.84 1.91
N ARG A 165 -7.75 -6.20 0.83
CA ARG A 165 -7.41 -6.90 -0.40
C ARG A 165 -6.06 -6.45 -0.97
N ILE A 166 -5.26 -7.44 -1.38
CA ILE A 166 -4.11 -7.27 -2.27
C ILE A 166 -4.49 -7.93 -3.59
N GLY A 167 -4.66 -7.12 -4.62
CA GLY A 167 -5.22 -7.51 -5.92
C GLY A 167 -4.31 -8.38 -6.77
N GLN A 168 -4.87 -8.83 -7.89
CA GLN A 168 -4.18 -9.66 -8.85
C GLN A 168 -2.93 -8.95 -9.39
N GLN A 169 -1.78 -9.64 -9.31
CA GLN A 169 -0.49 -9.14 -9.78
C GLN A 169 -0.13 -7.73 -9.25
N ALA A 170 -0.62 -7.38 -8.05
CA ALA A 170 -0.43 -6.06 -7.45
C ALA A 170 1.03 -5.64 -7.37
N PHE A 171 1.95 -6.57 -7.09
CA PHE A 171 3.40 -6.36 -6.98
C PHE A 171 4.16 -7.14 -8.07
N ASN A 172 3.60 -7.25 -9.27
CA ASN A 172 4.25 -7.93 -10.39
C ASN A 172 5.56 -7.21 -10.77
N PHE A 173 6.69 -7.93 -10.87
CA PHE A 173 8.04 -7.38 -11.08
C PHE A 173 8.45 -6.26 -10.11
N ALA A 174 7.78 -6.11 -8.98
CA ALA A 174 8.09 -5.05 -8.02
C ALA A 174 9.45 -5.29 -7.33
N ASP A 175 10.18 -4.19 -7.11
CA ASP A 175 11.44 -4.21 -6.37
C ASP A 175 11.18 -3.94 -4.89
N LEU A 176 11.00 -5.01 -4.11
CA LEU A 176 10.85 -4.97 -2.65
C LEU A 176 11.63 -6.12 -2.03
N SER A 177 12.20 -5.89 -0.84
CA SER A 177 12.99 -6.91 -0.13
C SER A 177 12.17 -7.74 0.86
N SER A 178 11.15 -7.14 1.44
CA SER A 178 10.23 -7.78 2.38
C SER A 178 8.86 -7.11 2.34
N PHE A 179 7.82 -7.84 2.75
CA PHE A 179 6.47 -7.29 2.84
C PHE A 179 5.68 -7.93 3.99
N VAL A 180 4.89 -7.12 4.69
CA VAL A 180 3.89 -7.57 5.65
C VAL A 180 2.50 -7.41 5.03
N ALA A 181 1.87 -8.53 4.69
CA ALA A 181 0.54 -8.59 4.11
C ALA A 181 -0.51 -8.56 5.24
N ASP A 182 -0.79 -7.37 5.77
CA ASP A 182 -1.79 -7.13 6.82
C ASP A 182 -3.19 -6.94 6.23
N ALA A 183 -3.64 -7.90 5.41
CA ALA A 183 -4.89 -7.89 4.65
C ALA A 183 -5.72 -9.15 4.93
N GLU A 184 -7.00 -9.12 4.55
CA GLU A 184 -7.87 -10.30 4.65
C GLU A 184 -7.74 -11.25 3.45
N ARG A 185 -7.34 -10.72 2.28
CA ARG A 185 -7.23 -11.48 1.03
C ARG A 185 -5.99 -11.08 0.24
N VAL A 186 -5.36 -12.07 -0.37
CA VAL A 186 -4.33 -11.89 -1.40
C VAL A 186 -4.75 -12.67 -2.65
N GLU A 187 -4.66 -12.05 -3.83
CA GLU A 187 -5.17 -12.64 -5.07
C GLU A 187 -4.06 -13.31 -5.91
N TYR A 188 -4.49 -13.93 -7.04
CA TYR A 188 -3.60 -14.64 -7.97
C TYR A 188 -2.41 -13.78 -8.38
N GLY A 189 -1.21 -14.35 -8.26
CA GLY A 189 0.03 -13.73 -8.74
C GLY A 189 0.38 -12.41 -8.06
N ALA A 190 -0.23 -12.07 -6.91
CA ALA A 190 -0.01 -10.78 -6.23
C ALA A 190 1.47 -10.44 -6.09
N PHE A 191 2.33 -11.45 -5.85
CA PHE A 191 3.79 -11.34 -5.79
C PHE A 191 4.41 -12.21 -6.91
N THR A 192 4.40 -11.68 -8.13
CA THR A 192 4.99 -12.35 -9.29
C THR A 192 6.31 -11.68 -9.67
N GLU A 193 7.36 -12.47 -9.95
CA GLU A 193 8.68 -11.99 -10.40
C GLU A 193 9.35 -10.97 -9.45
N CYS A 194 9.01 -11.00 -8.16
CA CYS A 194 9.64 -10.15 -7.14
C CYS A 194 11.03 -10.69 -6.82
N LYS A 195 12.02 -10.35 -7.65
CA LYS A 195 13.37 -10.95 -7.61
C LYS A 195 14.15 -10.64 -6.35
N ASN A 196 13.87 -9.51 -5.70
CA ASN A 196 14.58 -9.09 -4.49
C ASN A 196 13.82 -9.44 -3.20
N LEU A 197 12.61 -10.01 -3.31
CA LEU A 197 11.81 -10.43 -2.16
C LEU A 197 12.48 -11.61 -1.44
N THR A 198 12.84 -11.42 -0.18
CA THR A 198 13.50 -12.43 0.68
C THR A 198 12.58 -12.97 1.76
N SER A 199 11.63 -12.16 2.21
CA SER A 199 10.67 -12.57 3.24
C SER A 199 9.28 -11.98 3.01
N LEU A 200 8.25 -12.76 3.38
CA LEU A 200 6.85 -12.38 3.28
C LEU A 200 6.10 -12.82 4.53
N HIS A 201 5.39 -11.90 5.15
CA HIS A 201 4.64 -12.15 6.38
C HIS A 201 3.14 -11.95 6.13
N PHE A 202 2.35 -12.99 6.36
CA PHE A 202 0.89 -12.95 6.37
C PHE A 202 0.40 -12.87 7.82
N THR A 203 -0.32 -11.81 8.16
CA THR A 203 -0.84 -11.60 9.52
C THR A 203 -2.07 -12.46 9.79
N SER A 204 -2.49 -12.52 11.06
CA SER A 204 -3.70 -13.25 11.48
C SER A 204 -5.01 -12.71 10.86
N LYS A 205 -4.99 -11.55 10.19
CA LYS A 205 -6.13 -11.05 9.41
C LYS A 205 -6.40 -11.85 8.14
N MET A 206 -5.41 -12.58 7.62
CA MET A 206 -5.51 -13.31 6.36
C MET A 206 -6.56 -14.42 6.44
N LYS A 207 -7.53 -14.40 5.51
CA LYS A 207 -8.64 -15.35 5.43
C LYS A 207 -8.71 -16.09 4.09
N ASP A 208 -8.17 -15.48 3.02
CA ASP A 208 -8.34 -16.00 1.67
C ASP A 208 -7.06 -15.81 0.86
N PHE A 209 -6.50 -16.94 0.41
CA PHE A 209 -5.31 -16.97 -0.43
C PHE A 209 -5.69 -17.34 -1.85
N GLY A 210 -5.37 -16.49 -2.79
CA GLY A 210 -5.47 -16.81 -4.22
C GLY A 210 -4.50 -17.92 -4.62
N GLU A 211 -4.93 -18.75 -5.57
CA GLU A 211 -4.04 -19.75 -6.16
C GLU A 211 -2.80 -19.07 -6.75
N ASN A 212 -1.61 -19.63 -6.49
CA ASN A 212 -0.34 -19.08 -6.96
C ASN A 212 -0.19 -17.57 -6.68
N CYS A 213 -0.52 -17.10 -5.48
CA CYS A 213 -0.35 -15.69 -5.13
C CYS A 213 1.13 -15.26 -5.11
N ILE A 214 2.07 -16.22 -5.06
CA ILE A 214 3.52 -16.00 -5.13
C ILE A 214 4.11 -16.81 -6.29
N ILE A 215 4.69 -16.14 -7.28
CA ILE A 215 5.22 -16.79 -8.49
C ILE A 215 6.61 -16.24 -8.81
N ASN A 216 7.59 -17.11 -9.10
CA ASN A 216 8.92 -16.76 -9.59
C ASN A 216 9.64 -15.72 -8.69
N CYS A 217 9.61 -15.93 -7.37
CA CYS A 217 10.36 -15.14 -6.39
C CYS A 217 11.60 -15.94 -5.91
N PRO A 218 12.69 -16.00 -6.70
CA PRO A 218 13.77 -16.96 -6.50
C PRO A 218 14.60 -16.73 -5.23
N ASN A 219 14.48 -15.56 -4.61
CA ASN A 219 15.18 -15.22 -3.38
C ASN A 219 14.27 -15.29 -2.13
N LEU A 220 12.98 -15.62 -2.28
CA LEU A 220 12.05 -15.74 -1.16
C LEU A 220 12.38 -16.98 -0.32
N ALA A 221 13.12 -16.77 0.75
CA ALA A 221 13.64 -17.80 1.62
C ALA A 221 12.88 -17.97 2.94
N GLU A 222 12.04 -16.99 3.29
CA GLU A 222 11.23 -17.03 4.51
C GLU A 222 9.79 -16.58 4.25
N ILE A 223 8.83 -17.38 4.74
CA ILE A 223 7.43 -16.98 4.82
C ILE A 223 6.96 -17.18 6.25
N CYS A 224 6.19 -16.22 6.74
CA CYS A 224 5.58 -16.27 8.05
C CYS A 224 4.05 -16.25 7.92
N PHE A 225 3.38 -17.21 8.58
CA PHE A 225 1.94 -17.25 8.72
C PHE A 225 1.59 -17.04 10.21
N ASP A 226 1.15 -15.85 10.56
CA ASP A 226 0.87 -15.47 11.94
C ASP A 226 -0.58 -15.83 12.34
N GLY A 227 -0.85 -17.12 12.50
CA GLY A 227 -2.14 -17.62 12.95
C GLY A 227 -3.25 -17.65 11.91
N CYS A 228 -2.94 -17.48 10.62
CA CYS A 228 -3.95 -17.62 9.55
C CYS A 228 -4.36 -19.09 9.36
N ASP A 229 -5.63 -19.29 8.96
CA ASP A 229 -6.13 -20.61 8.59
C ASP A 229 -5.69 -20.97 7.16
N LEU A 230 -4.77 -21.93 7.06
CA LEU A 230 -4.25 -22.41 5.78
C LEU A 230 -5.10 -23.54 5.16
N THR A 231 -6.06 -24.09 5.91
CA THR A 231 -6.87 -25.23 5.42
C THR A 231 -7.83 -24.82 4.31
N ALA A 232 -8.23 -23.54 4.29
CA ALA A 232 -9.04 -22.94 3.22
C ALA A 232 -8.19 -22.51 2.01
N SER A 233 -6.85 -22.55 2.10
CA SER A 233 -5.98 -22.18 0.98
C SER A 233 -6.04 -23.21 -0.14
N PRO A 234 -6.05 -22.77 -1.42
CA PRO A 234 -5.88 -23.70 -2.51
C PRO A 234 -4.54 -24.42 -2.39
N MET A 235 -4.49 -25.69 -2.75
CA MET A 235 -3.21 -26.39 -2.91
C MET A 235 -2.44 -25.67 -4.01
N GLY A 236 -1.28 -25.08 -3.66
CA GLY A 236 -0.51 -24.30 -4.62
C GLY A 236 -0.54 -22.80 -4.37
N LEU A 237 -0.17 -22.41 -3.18
CA LEU A 237 -0.02 -21.01 -2.78
C LEU A 237 1.13 -20.32 -3.53
N MET A 238 2.19 -21.06 -3.83
CA MET A 238 3.43 -20.52 -4.41
C MET A 238 4.08 -21.45 -5.43
N MET A 239 4.85 -20.87 -6.33
CA MET A 239 5.59 -21.56 -7.38
C MET A 239 6.94 -20.88 -7.64
N ASN A 240 8.03 -21.68 -7.80
CA ASN A 240 9.37 -21.21 -8.13
C ASN A 240 9.90 -20.13 -7.16
N VAL A 241 9.93 -20.45 -5.87
CA VAL A 241 10.59 -19.65 -4.82
C VAL A 241 12.00 -20.17 -4.55
N ALA A 242 12.71 -19.62 -3.55
CA ALA A 242 14.06 -20.05 -3.22
C ALA A 242 14.19 -21.57 -3.03
N PRO A 243 15.31 -22.19 -3.39
CA PRO A 243 15.51 -23.65 -3.28
C PRO A 243 15.34 -24.19 -1.86
N LYS A 244 15.61 -23.35 -0.86
CA LYS A 244 15.33 -23.63 0.56
C LYS A 244 14.38 -22.57 1.09
N LEU A 245 13.25 -23.01 1.61
CA LEU A 245 12.21 -22.15 2.14
C LEU A 245 11.97 -22.47 3.62
N THR A 246 12.10 -21.49 4.48
CA THR A 246 11.68 -21.55 5.86
C THR A 246 10.26 -21.00 5.98
N VAL A 247 9.36 -21.79 6.55
CA VAL A 247 7.99 -21.38 6.86
C VAL A 247 7.85 -21.29 8.37
N ARG A 248 7.58 -20.08 8.88
CA ARG A 248 7.33 -19.86 10.32
C ARG A 248 5.85 -19.86 10.60
N VAL A 249 5.47 -20.51 11.69
CA VAL A 249 4.09 -20.58 12.16
C VAL A 249 4.09 -20.44 13.70
N PRO A 250 2.98 -19.95 14.33
CA PRO A 250 2.88 -19.88 15.79
C PRO A 250 3.01 -21.24 16.44
N GLU A 251 3.46 -21.29 17.70
CA GLU A 251 3.63 -22.53 18.49
C GLU A 251 2.31 -23.29 18.69
N ASP A 252 1.19 -22.58 18.72
CA ASP A 252 -0.16 -23.14 18.93
C ASP A 252 -0.90 -23.45 17.61
N MET A 253 -0.22 -23.37 16.46
CA MET A 253 -0.81 -23.70 15.17
C MET A 253 -1.21 -25.18 15.10
N SER A 254 -2.42 -25.45 14.57
CA SER A 254 -2.92 -26.83 14.45
C SER A 254 -2.04 -27.70 13.56
N GLU A 255 -1.98 -29.02 13.86
CA GLU A 255 -1.23 -29.98 13.03
C GLU A 255 -1.70 -29.97 11.55
N GLU A 256 -2.98 -29.70 11.29
CA GLU A 256 -3.53 -29.63 9.95
C GLU A 256 -2.97 -28.41 9.20
N ASN A 257 -2.94 -27.23 9.81
CA ASN A 257 -2.32 -26.04 9.25
C ASN A 257 -0.81 -26.21 9.03
N ILE A 258 -0.10 -26.89 9.93
CA ILE A 258 1.33 -27.23 9.76
C ILE A 258 1.53 -28.10 8.52
N LYS A 259 0.66 -29.09 8.27
CA LYS A 259 0.71 -29.91 7.04
C LYS A 259 0.43 -29.09 5.78
N HIS A 260 -0.50 -28.14 5.84
CA HIS A 260 -0.73 -27.22 4.73
C HIS A 260 0.50 -26.31 4.48
N ALA A 261 1.12 -25.77 5.52
CA ALA A 261 2.36 -24.99 5.42
C ALA A 261 3.51 -25.80 4.76
N GLN A 262 3.64 -27.10 5.08
CA GLN A 262 4.63 -28.00 4.46
C GLN A 262 4.36 -28.25 2.97
N ASN A 263 3.10 -28.18 2.54
CA ASN A 263 2.65 -28.52 1.19
C ASN A 263 2.12 -27.32 0.39
N CYS A 264 2.47 -26.09 0.80
CA CYS A 264 1.95 -24.85 0.23
C CYS A 264 2.44 -24.54 -1.21
N GLN A 265 3.29 -25.38 -1.78
CA GLN A 265 3.81 -25.17 -3.14
C GLN A 265 2.92 -25.84 -4.19
N SER A 266 2.69 -25.12 -5.30
CA SER A 266 2.14 -25.68 -6.52
C SER A 266 3.05 -26.77 -7.10
N TRP A 267 2.49 -27.63 -7.93
CA TRP A 267 3.26 -28.61 -8.66
C TRP A 267 4.20 -27.91 -9.65
N SER A 268 5.51 -28.01 -9.43
CA SER A 268 6.54 -27.48 -10.33
C SER A 268 7.76 -28.41 -10.36
N GLU A 269 8.56 -28.34 -11.43
CA GLU A 269 9.78 -29.13 -11.54
C GLU A 269 10.84 -28.71 -10.52
N ASN A 270 10.81 -27.47 -10.05
CA ASN A 270 11.75 -26.86 -9.11
C ASN A 270 11.09 -26.61 -7.75
N ARG A 271 10.74 -27.68 -7.03
CA ARG A 271 10.20 -27.57 -5.68
C ARG A 271 11.30 -27.22 -4.67
N SER A 272 11.00 -26.26 -3.79
CA SER A 272 11.89 -25.93 -2.67
C SER A 272 11.88 -27.03 -1.61
N GLU A 273 12.99 -27.17 -0.89
CA GLU A 273 13.02 -27.87 0.39
C GLU A 273 12.36 -26.98 1.44
N VAL A 274 11.20 -27.38 1.96
CA VAL A 274 10.43 -26.61 2.95
C VAL A 274 10.77 -27.09 4.35
N THR A 275 11.24 -26.17 5.20
CA THR A 275 11.41 -26.39 6.64
C THR A 275 10.37 -25.58 7.39
N VAL A 276 9.48 -26.22 8.14
CA VAL A 276 8.51 -25.54 9.01
C VAL A 276 9.10 -25.39 10.41
N ILE A 277 9.05 -24.17 10.94
CA ILE A 277 9.53 -23.82 12.29
C ILE A 277 8.34 -23.26 13.08
N THR A 278 8.09 -23.86 14.25
CA THR A 278 7.04 -23.41 15.18
C THR A 278 7.60 -22.36 16.13
N GLU A 279 7.79 -21.16 15.63
CA GLU A 279 8.28 -20.00 16.37
C GLU A 279 7.51 -18.75 15.97
N PRO A 280 7.32 -17.78 16.88
CA PRO A 280 6.66 -16.52 16.55
C PRO A 280 7.33 -15.80 15.38
N CYS A 281 6.53 -15.14 14.59
CA CYS A 281 7.00 -14.29 13.52
C CYS A 281 7.72 -13.05 14.07
N ALA A 282 8.95 -12.81 13.66
CA ALA A 282 9.78 -11.70 14.18
C ALA A 282 9.57 -10.36 13.43
N HIS A 283 8.61 -10.27 12.49
CA HIS A 283 8.42 -9.08 11.69
C HIS A 283 7.61 -8.02 12.45
N ALA A 284 8.17 -6.79 12.50
CA ALA A 284 7.45 -5.65 13.03
C ALA A 284 6.29 -5.27 12.09
N GLN A 285 5.13 -4.97 12.66
CA GLN A 285 4.03 -4.40 11.90
C GLN A 285 4.44 -3.05 11.29
N PRO A 286 4.02 -2.74 10.04
CA PRO A 286 4.26 -1.44 9.46
C PRO A 286 3.68 -0.33 10.35
N THR A 287 4.48 0.69 10.62
CA THR A 287 4.04 1.86 11.40
C THR A 287 4.07 3.10 10.53
N LEU A 288 3.15 4.03 10.80
CA LEU A 288 3.16 5.32 10.13
C LEU A 288 4.50 6.03 10.39
N PRO A 289 5.27 6.38 9.36
CA PRO A 289 6.55 7.08 9.54
C PRO A 289 6.35 8.52 10.02
N ASP A 290 7.42 9.13 10.54
CA ASP A 290 7.46 10.57 10.81
C ASP A 290 7.50 11.34 9.47
N LEU A 291 6.33 11.79 9.01
CA LEU A 291 6.17 12.41 7.70
C LEU A 291 6.95 13.73 7.54
N PRO A 292 7.02 14.66 8.53
CA PRO A 292 7.91 15.81 8.45
C PRO A 292 9.39 15.45 8.27
N ALA A 293 9.86 14.39 8.92
CA ALA A 293 11.22 13.90 8.73
C ALA A 293 11.43 13.23 7.37
N LEU A 294 10.40 12.56 6.84
CA LEU A 294 10.42 11.93 5.52
C LEU A 294 10.39 12.98 4.38
N LEU A 295 9.76 14.13 4.61
CA LEU A 295 9.48 15.17 3.62
C LEU A 295 10.14 16.52 4.01
N PRO A 296 11.47 16.57 4.21
CA PRO A 296 12.14 17.76 4.76
C PRO A 296 12.14 18.97 3.81
N THR A 297 11.80 18.79 2.55
CA THR A 297 11.70 19.85 1.55
C THR A 297 10.36 20.56 1.56
N LEU A 298 9.32 19.95 2.15
CA LEU A 298 8.00 20.53 2.25
C LEU A 298 7.86 21.42 3.49
N LYS A 299 7.17 22.55 3.33
CA LYS A 299 6.88 23.44 4.44
C LYS A 299 5.61 23.00 5.15
N LEU A 300 5.61 23.14 6.49
CA LEU A 300 4.43 22.91 7.29
C LEU A 300 3.48 24.13 7.21
N ASP A 301 2.19 23.86 7.06
CA ASP A 301 1.12 24.83 7.12
C ASP A 301 0.84 25.18 8.59
N ALA A 302 1.22 26.37 9.00
CA ALA A 302 1.06 26.84 10.39
C ALA A 302 -0.43 26.98 10.82
N SER A 303 -1.37 26.95 9.89
CA SER A 303 -2.82 27.00 10.18
C SER A 303 -3.41 25.64 10.56
N VAL A 304 -2.69 24.53 10.29
CA VAL A 304 -3.13 23.17 10.62
C VAL A 304 -2.58 22.75 11.97
N GLU A 305 -3.47 22.54 12.95
CA GLU A 305 -3.08 21.92 14.22
C GLU A 305 -2.59 20.49 13.95
N THR A 306 -1.29 20.25 14.11
CA THR A 306 -0.73 18.90 14.01
C THR A 306 -1.14 18.13 15.26
N ALA A 307 -2.03 17.16 15.11
CA ALA A 307 -2.27 16.20 16.18
C ALA A 307 -0.93 15.48 16.47
N ALA A 308 -0.51 15.47 17.73
CA ALA A 308 0.65 14.69 18.13
C ALA A 308 0.46 13.24 17.67
N PRO A 309 1.52 12.55 17.18
CA PRO A 309 1.42 11.15 16.78
C PRO A 309 0.82 10.38 17.96
N ALA A 310 -0.24 9.61 17.70
CA ALA A 310 -0.83 8.74 18.70
C ALA A 310 0.27 7.78 19.17
N GLN A 311 0.66 7.88 20.44
CA GLN A 311 1.55 6.89 21.03
C GLN A 311 0.84 5.52 20.93
N PRO A 312 1.54 4.42 20.62
CA PRO A 312 0.94 3.10 20.61
C PRO A 312 0.27 2.89 21.97
N GLY A 313 -1.07 2.76 21.93
CA GLY A 313 -1.90 2.75 23.12
C GLY A 313 -1.55 1.57 24.02
N THR A 314 -1.13 1.87 25.21
CA THR A 314 -1.25 0.97 26.34
C THR A 314 -2.72 0.62 26.44
N LEU A 315 -3.09 -0.62 26.13
CA LEU A 315 -4.41 -1.17 26.43
C LEU A 315 -4.66 -1.02 27.94
N VAL A 316 -5.38 0.01 28.33
CA VAL A 316 -5.96 0.08 29.67
C VAL A 316 -7.07 -0.96 29.68
N ALA A 317 -6.84 -2.06 30.37
CA ALA A 317 -7.85 -3.07 30.62
C ALA A 317 -9.08 -2.38 31.23
N ALA A 318 -10.22 -2.48 30.56
CA ALA A 318 -11.49 -2.06 31.12
C ALA A 318 -11.76 -2.84 32.40
N GLU A 319 -11.93 -2.15 33.53
CA GLU A 319 -12.41 -2.76 34.77
C GLU A 319 -13.79 -3.39 34.52
N PRO A 320 -14.07 -4.58 35.05
CA PRO A 320 -15.39 -5.21 34.89
C PRO A 320 -16.43 -4.39 35.64
N GLU A 321 -17.44 -3.96 34.90
CA GLU A 321 -18.66 -3.31 35.43
C GLU A 321 -19.34 -4.26 36.42
N VAL A 322 -19.38 -3.84 37.69
CA VAL A 322 -20.09 -4.58 38.76
C VAL A 322 -21.61 -4.39 38.53
N ALA A 323 -22.27 -5.47 38.21
CA ALA A 323 -23.72 -5.51 38.11
C ALA A 323 -24.38 -5.17 39.47
N PRO A 324 -25.47 -4.35 39.51
CA PRO A 324 -26.19 -4.06 40.74
C PRO A 324 -26.96 -5.30 41.25
N GLU A 325 -26.86 -5.56 42.56
CA GLU A 325 -27.61 -6.61 43.22
C GLU A 325 -29.15 -6.37 43.15
N PRO A 326 -29.95 -7.43 42.98
CA PRO A 326 -31.41 -7.29 42.98
C PRO A 326 -31.95 -7.09 44.39
N THR A 327 -32.77 -6.06 44.55
CA THR A 327 -33.62 -5.82 45.75
C THR A 327 -34.86 -6.67 45.71
#